data_5e94e84084e6c2933d2949755a53f27f
#
_entry.id   5e94e84084e6c2933d2949755a53f27f
#
_cell.length_a   1.000
_cell.length_b   1.000
_cell.length_c   1.000
_cell.angle_alpha   90.00
_cell.angle_beta   90.00
_cell.angle_gamma   90.00
#
_symmetry.space_group_name_H-M   'P 1'
#
loop_
_entity.id
_entity.type
_entity.pdbx_description
1 polymer ?
#
loop_
_entity_poly.entity_id
_entity_poly.type
_entity_poly.pdbx_seq_one_letter_code
_entity_poly.pdbx_strand_id
1 'polypeptide(L)'
;MYVIAGLGNPGDKYALTRHNVGFRTIDLLSDKYNISLTEEKHKGLFGKGVIEGEKVILLKPQTFMNLSGECIREVLDYYKVDEKDQLIVIYDDISLAPGKLRIRGKGSAGGHNGIKNIILHLGHDTFKRIKVGVGEKPKGYDLADYVLGHFSKEEEEVMKDSFERASQAAVALMHDSMDQVMNKFN
;
A
#
# COMPACT_ATOMS: atom_id res chain seq x y z
N MET A 1 4.82 -9.12 14.94
CA MET A 1 3.99 -9.35 13.74
C MET A 1 3.91 -8.06 12.94
N TYR A 2 4.07 -8.15 11.62
CA TYR A 2 3.93 -7.01 10.72
C TYR A 2 2.56 -7.01 10.05
N VAL A 3 2.03 -5.81 9.80
CA VAL A 3 0.87 -5.63 8.94
C VAL A 3 1.35 -4.92 7.68
N ILE A 4 1.18 -5.56 6.54
CA ILE A 4 1.45 -4.97 5.23
C ILE A 4 0.10 -4.69 4.59
N ALA A 5 -0.28 -3.42 4.52
CA ALA A 5 -1.56 -2.97 4.00
C ALA A 5 -1.38 -2.30 2.63
N GLY A 6 -2.07 -2.81 1.63
CA GLY A 6 -2.14 -2.16 0.33
C GLY A 6 -3.48 -1.44 0.20
N LEU A 7 -3.45 -0.18 -0.20
CA LEU A 7 -4.66 0.62 -0.33
C LEU A 7 -5.29 0.49 -1.71
N GLY A 8 -6.61 0.59 -1.76
CA GLY A 8 -7.39 0.52 -2.99
C GLY A 8 -8.87 0.58 -2.69
N ASN A 9 -9.66 0.44 -3.74
CA ASN A 9 -11.12 0.36 -3.67
C ASN A 9 -11.56 -1.06 -4.02
N PRO A 10 -12.49 -1.66 -3.25
CA PRO A 10 -12.99 -2.99 -3.58
C PRO A 10 -13.90 -2.97 -4.81
N GLY A 11 -13.92 -4.08 -5.52
CA GLY A 11 -14.77 -4.28 -6.69
C GLY A 11 -13.99 -4.33 -8.00
N ASP A 12 -14.50 -5.12 -8.94
CA ASP A 12 -13.81 -5.40 -10.21
C ASP A 12 -13.58 -4.14 -11.05
N LYS A 13 -14.48 -3.17 -10.97
CA LYS A 13 -14.35 -1.94 -11.76
C LYS A 13 -13.15 -1.08 -11.35
N TYR A 14 -12.62 -1.29 -10.14
CA TYR A 14 -11.46 -0.54 -9.64
C TYR A 14 -10.16 -1.32 -9.72
N ALA A 15 -10.22 -2.61 -10.03
CA ALA A 15 -9.10 -3.55 -9.88
C ALA A 15 -7.82 -3.10 -10.59
N LEU A 16 -7.93 -2.47 -11.75
CA LEU A 16 -6.77 -2.07 -12.57
C LEU A 16 -6.57 -0.56 -12.62
N THR A 17 -7.22 0.19 -11.72
CA THR A 17 -7.04 1.63 -11.67
C THR A 17 -5.72 2.01 -11.00
N ARG A 18 -5.25 3.25 -11.23
CA ARG A 18 -4.06 3.79 -10.58
C ARG A 18 -4.17 3.72 -9.05
N HIS A 19 -5.36 4.00 -8.53
CA HIS A 19 -5.59 4.02 -7.08
C HIS A 19 -5.46 2.64 -6.43
N ASN A 20 -5.50 1.56 -7.20
CA ASN A 20 -5.44 0.18 -6.71
C ASN A 20 -4.06 -0.48 -6.77
N VAL A 21 -2.99 0.28 -7.02
CA VAL A 21 -1.64 -0.30 -7.06
C VAL A 21 -1.25 -0.97 -5.74
N GLY A 22 -1.76 -0.46 -4.61
CA GLY A 22 -1.54 -1.09 -3.31
C GLY A 22 -2.19 -2.47 -3.24
N PHE A 23 -3.44 -2.61 -3.67
CA PHE A 23 -4.13 -3.91 -3.74
C PHE A 23 -3.37 -4.89 -4.63
N ARG A 24 -2.89 -4.42 -5.78
CA ARG A 24 -2.17 -5.27 -6.73
C ARG A 24 -0.85 -5.77 -6.15
N THR A 25 -0.17 -4.94 -5.36
CA THR A 25 1.07 -5.36 -4.68
C THR A 25 0.79 -6.41 -3.61
N ILE A 26 -0.30 -6.26 -2.85
CA ILE A 26 -0.72 -7.27 -1.86
C ILE A 26 -1.05 -8.60 -2.56
N ASP A 27 -1.76 -8.56 -3.68
CA ASP A 27 -2.07 -9.78 -4.44
C ASP A 27 -0.78 -10.47 -4.92
N LEU A 28 0.22 -9.72 -5.35
CA LEU A 28 1.51 -10.28 -5.73
C LEU A 28 2.22 -10.94 -4.54
N LEU A 29 2.23 -10.29 -3.37
CA LEU A 29 2.80 -10.87 -2.15
C LEU A 29 2.06 -12.14 -1.74
N SER A 30 0.74 -12.14 -1.84
CA SER A 30 -0.11 -13.30 -1.57
C SER A 30 0.30 -14.50 -2.43
N ASP A 31 0.44 -14.29 -3.73
CA ASP A 31 0.84 -15.34 -4.67
C ASP A 31 2.27 -15.80 -4.41
N LYS A 32 3.18 -14.87 -4.21
CA LYS A 32 4.61 -15.14 -4.07
C LYS A 32 4.93 -15.96 -2.82
N TYR A 33 4.22 -15.73 -1.73
CA TYR A 33 4.47 -16.38 -0.44
C TYR A 33 3.37 -17.34 -0.01
N ASN A 34 2.43 -17.66 -0.90
CA ASN A 34 1.34 -18.61 -0.64
C ASN A 34 0.51 -18.24 0.59
N ILE A 35 0.17 -16.98 0.72
CA ILE A 35 -0.69 -16.49 1.80
C ILE A 35 -2.05 -16.14 1.20
N SER A 36 -3.05 -17.01 1.39
CA SER A 36 -4.40 -16.80 0.86
C SER A 36 -5.12 -15.68 1.61
N LEU A 37 -5.75 -14.76 0.88
CA LEU A 37 -6.52 -13.65 1.43
C LEU A 37 -7.96 -14.09 1.63
N THR A 38 -8.24 -14.83 2.70
CA THR A 38 -9.53 -15.50 2.90
C THR A 38 -10.32 -14.98 4.12
N GLU A 39 -9.73 -14.15 4.96
CA GLU A 39 -10.41 -13.63 6.14
C GLU A 39 -11.06 -12.28 5.84
N GLU A 40 -12.36 -12.19 6.11
CA GLU A 40 -13.15 -10.97 5.95
C GLU A 40 -13.59 -10.48 7.31
N LYS A 41 -12.76 -9.67 7.95
CA LYS A 41 -12.99 -9.10 9.30
C LYS A 41 -12.35 -7.72 9.37
N HIS A 42 -12.74 -6.95 10.38
CA HIS A 42 -12.14 -5.65 10.65
C HIS A 42 -12.22 -4.70 9.45
N LYS A 43 -13.31 -4.80 8.67
CA LYS A 43 -13.52 -4.00 7.46
C LYS A 43 -12.44 -4.23 6.40
N GLY A 44 -11.81 -5.40 6.41
CA GLY A 44 -10.72 -5.75 5.50
C GLY A 44 -10.80 -7.16 4.98
N LEU A 45 -10.08 -7.40 3.90
CA LEU A 45 -9.82 -8.72 3.37
C LEU A 45 -8.33 -9.01 3.60
N PHE A 46 -8.01 -10.11 4.30
CA PHE A 46 -6.63 -10.36 4.66
C PHE A 46 -6.30 -11.84 4.79
N GLY A 47 -5.01 -12.11 4.85
CA GLY A 47 -4.47 -13.43 5.13
C GLY A 47 -3.30 -13.31 6.10
N LYS A 48 -3.08 -14.36 6.89
CA LYS A 48 -1.97 -14.46 7.84
C LYS A 48 -0.97 -15.51 7.36
N GLY A 49 0.30 -15.23 7.51
CA GLY A 49 1.33 -16.16 7.12
C GLY A 49 2.70 -15.74 7.63
N VAL A 50 3.72 -16.33 7.04
CA VAL A 50 5.12 -16.06 7.38
C VAL A 50 5.86 -15.71 6.10
N ILE A 51 6.61 -14.62 6.12
CA ILE A 51 7.47 -14.20 5.01
C ILE A 51 8.90 -14.08 5.57
N GLU A 52 9.80 -14.92 5.07
CA GLU A 52 11.22 -14.91 5.44
C GLU A 52 11.41 -14.84 6.96
N GLY A 53 10.67 -15.69 7.68
CA GLY A 53 10.78 -15.82 9.14
C GLY A 53 9.92 -14.85 9.94
N GLU A 54 9.28 -13.86 9.31
CA GLU A 54 8.45 -12.88 10.01
C GLU A 54 6.97 -13.21 9.86
N LYS A 55 6.22 -13.13 10.97
CA LYS A 55 4.76 -13.25 10.94
C LYS A 55 4.17 -11.99 10.34
N VAL A 56 3.29 -12.16 9.36
CA VAL A 56 2.67 -11.04 8.64
C VAL A 56 1.16 -11.21 8.49
N ILE A 57 0.49 -10.07 8.40
CA ILE A 57 -0.87 -9.96 7.88
C ILE A 57 -0.75 -9.19 6.58
N LEU A 58 -1.22 -9.79 5.47
CA LEU A 58 -1.39 -9.08 4.20
C LEU A 58 -2.82 -8.58 4.15
N LEU A 59 -3.00 -7.26 4.07
CA LEU A 59 -4.30 -6.62 4.26
C LEU A 59 -4.69 -5.74 3.08
N LYS A 60 -5.93 -5.92 2.61
CA LYS A 60 -6.58 -4.99 1.68
C LYS A 60 -7.81 -4.41 2.39
N PRO A 61 -7.77 -3.13 2.83
CA PRO A 61 -8.95 -2.49 3.42
C PRO A 61 -10.12 -2.51 2.43
N GLN A 62 -11.32 -2.82 2.93
CA GLN A 62 -12.52 -2.92 2.11
C GLN A 62 -13.48 -1.75 2.34
N THR A 63 -12.98 -0.68 2.92
CA THR A 63 -13.71 0.51 3.34
C THR A 63 -13.91 1.55 2.25
N PHE A 64 -13.44 1.29 1.04
CA PHE A 64 -13.11 2.29 0.04
C PHE A 64 -11.98 3.21 0.52
N MET A 65 -11.30 3.86 -0.42
CA MET A 65 -10.02 4.53 -0.17
C MET A 65 -10.08 5.56 0.97
N ASN A 66 -11.11 6.41 0.96
CA ASN A 66 -11.22 7.53 1.89
C ASN A 66 -11.46 7.12 3.36
N LEU A 67 -11.75 5.85 3.63
CA LEU A 67 -11.96 5.31 4.98
C LEU A 67 -10.94 4.22 5.35
N SER A 68 -9.81 4.17 4.66
CA SER A 68 -8.78 3.16 4.88
C SER A 68 -8.31 3.06 6.33
N GLY A 69 -8.28 4.18 7.03
CA GLY A 69 -7.85 4.23 8.44
C GLY A 69 -8.77 3.48 9.39
N GLU A 70 -10.07 3.35 9.07
CA GLU A 70 -10.99 2.59 9.91
C GLU A 70 -10.59 1.12 9.99
N CYS A 71 -10.28 0.53 8.84
CA CYS A 71 -9.83 -0.86 8.77
C CYS A 71 -8.47 -1.04 9.48
N ILE A 72 -7.52 -0.19 9.14
CA ILE A 72 -6.16 -0.30 9.71
C ILE A 72 -6.19 -0.14 11.22
N ARG A 73 -6.95 0.82 11.75
CA ARG A 73 -7.07 1.00 13.21
C ARG A 73 -7.61 -0.26 13.89
N GLU A 74 -8.66 -0.87 13.33
CA GLU A 74 -9.23 -2.11 13.91
C GLU A 74 -8.23 -3.26 13.90
N VAL A 75 -7.51 -3.45 12.80
CA VAL A 75 -6.52 -4.53 12.67
C VAL A 75 -5.38 -4.34 13.67
N LEU A 76 -4.83 -3.12 13.74
CA LEU A 76 -3.73 -2.83 14.66
C LEU A 76 -4.12 -3.03 16.12
N ASP A 77 -5.32 -2.61 16.49
CA ASP A 77 -5.82 -2.75 17.86
C ASP A 77 -6.07 -4.22 18.21
N TYR A 78 -6.72 -4.95 17.32
CA TYR A 78 -7.06 -6.36 17.57
C TYR A 78 -5.82 -7.24 17.72
N TYR A 79 -4.84 -7.05 16.83
CA TYR A 79 -3.61 -7.85 16.83
C TYR A 79 -2.48 -7.23 17.64
N LYS A 80 -2.72 -6.08 18.26
CA LYS A 80 -1.75 -5.35 19.11
C LYS A 80 -0.42 -5.11 18.37
N VAL A 81 -0.53 -4.54 17.19
CA VAL A 81 0.60 -4.23 16.32
C VAL A 81 1.03 -2.79 16.52
N ASP A 82 2.34 -2.59 16.69
CA ASP A 82 2.93 -1.23 16.81
C ASP A 82 2.98 -0.58 15.43
N GLU A 83 2.19 0.47 15.24
CA GLU A 83 2.08 1.16 13.97
C GLU A 83 3.38 1.84 13.51
N LYS A 84 4.24 2.22 14.43
CA LYS A 84 5.48 2.92 14.07
C LYS A 84 6.51 1.98 13.44
N ASP A 85 6.62 0.78 13.99
CA ASP A 85 7.64 -0.18 13.56
C ASP A 85 7.08 -1.30 12.68
N GLN A 86 5.81 -1.68 12.85
CA GLN A 86 5.27 -2.91 12.28
C GLN A 86 4.13 -2.71 11.28
N LEU A 87 3.79 -1.46 10.96
CA LEU A 87 2.82 -1.15 9.89
C LEU A 87 3.57 -0.67 8.66
N ILE A 88 3.28 -1.31 7.52
CA ILE A 88 3.80 -0.92 6.20
C ILE A 88 2.60 -0.67 5.30
N VAL A 89 2.49 0.54 4.73
CA VAL A 89 1.37 0.92 3.86
C VAL A 89 1.88 1.15 2.45
N ILE A 90 1.24 0.51 1.47
CA ILE A 90 1.59 0.59 0.05
C ILE A 90 0.47 1.32 -0.67
N TYR A 91 0.80 2.40 -1.39
CA TYR A 91 -0.20 3.23 -2.06
C TYR A 91 0.37 4.01 -3.23
N ASP A 92 -0.55 4.59 -4.03
CA ASP A 92 -0.23 5.33 -5.23
C ASP A 92 0.26 6.76 -4.94
N ASP A 93 1.22 7.23 -5.75
CA ASP A 93 1.76 8.58 -5.65
C ASP A 93 1.82 9.22 -7.03
N ILE A 94 1.06 10.31 -7.22
CA ILE A 94 1.00 11.04 -8.49
C ILE A 94 2.21 11.95 -8.72
N SER A 95 3.04 12.17 -7.71
CA SER A 95 4.25 12.99 -7.85
C SER A 95 5.46 12.19 -8.35
N LEU A 96 5.30 10.87 -8.50
CA LEU A 96 6.35 9.96 -8.98
C LEU A 96 5.94 9.35 -10.32
N ALA A 97 6.90 9.28 -11.24
CA ALA A 97 6.68 8.63 -12.53
C ALA A 97 6.42 7.12 -12.35
N PRO A 98 5.66 6.50 -13.28
CA PRO A 98 5.56 5.04 -13.30
C PRO A 98 6.95 4.41 -13.35
N GLY A 99 7.17 3.35 -12.58
CA GLY A 99 8.48 2.72 -12.46
C GLY A 99 9.31 3.21 -11.28
N LYS A 100 8.88 4.28 -10.61
CA LYS A 100 9.57 4.83 -9.44
C LYS A 100 8.87 4.44 -8.15
N LEU A 101 9.66 4.21 -7.12
CA LEU A 101 9.18 4.02 -5.75
C LEU A 101 9.78 5.09 -4.85
N ARG A 102 9.10 5.34 -3.74
CA ARG A 102 9.67 6.15 -2.65
C ARG A 102 9.29 5.55 -1.31
N ILE A 103 10.31 5.25 -0.52
CA ILE A 103 10.16 4.69 0.81
C ILE A 103 10.28 5.84 1.81
N ARG A 104 9.36 5.90 2.81
CA ARG A 104 9.36 6.92 3.86
C ARG A 104 8.90 6.31 5.18
N GLY A 105 9.45 6.81 6.27
CA GLY A 105 9.05 6.42 7.63
C GLY A 105 8.03 7.37 8.27
N LYS A 106 7.77 8.52 7.66
CA LYS A 106 6.80 9.51 8.11
C LYS A 106 6.49 10.50 6.98
N GLY A 107 5.47 11.29 7.16
CA GLY A 107 5.15 12.38 6.24
C GLY A 107 3.65 12.67 6.17
N SER A 108 3.33 13.81 5.58
CA SER A 108 1.93 14.22 5.37
C SER A 108 1.24 13.31 4.34
N ALA A 109 -0.06 13.49 4.20
CA ALA A 109 -0.85 12.75 3.22
C ALA A 109 -0.58 13.17 1.77
N GLY A 110 -0.08 14.38 1.53
CA GLY A 110 0.20 14.87 0.18
C GLY A 110 -1.04 14.89 -0.72
N GLY A 111 -2.23 15.07 -0.17
CA GLY A 111 -3.49 15.03 -0.92
C GLY A 111 -4.09 13.64 -1.10
N HIS A 112 -3.43 12.59 -0.64
CA HIS A 112 -3.96 11.22 -0.73
C HIS A 112 -4.99 10.97 0.37
N ASN A 113 -6.26 10.75 -0.02
CA ASN A 113 -7.37 10.63 0.94
C ASN A 113 -7.24 9.41 1.86
N GLY A 114 -6.73 8.29 1.37
CA GLY A 114 -6.50 7.10 2.20
C GLY A 114 -5.50 7.35 3.30
N ILE A 115 -4.38 8.00 2.96
CA ILE A 115 -3.34 8.34 3.94
C ILE A 115 -3.84 9.39 4.94
N LYS A 116 -4.61 10.38 4.46
CA LYS A 116 -5.24 11.38 5.34
C LYS A 116 -6.09 10.70 6.41
N ASN A 117 -6.90 9.73 6.01
CA ASN A 117 -7.77 8.99 6.94
C ASN A 117 -6.96 8.12 7.91
N ILE A 118 -5.88 7.48 7.44
CA ILE A 118 -4.99 6.72 8.31
C ILE A 118 -4.37 7.62 9.38
N ILE A 119 -3.84 8.77 8.99
CA ILE A 119 -3.26 9.74 9.93
C ILE A 119 -4.30 10.19 10.96
N LEU A 120 -5.53 10.44 10.49
CA LEU A 120 -6.63 10.83 11.39
C LEU A 120 -6.87 9.76 12.46
N HIS A 121 -6.94 8.48 12.07
CA HIS A 121 -7.23 7.39 12.99
C HIS A 121 -6.06 7.01 13.89
N LEU A 122 -4.82 7.13 13.41
CA LEU A 122 -3.64 6.84 14.23
C LEU A 122 -3.26 8.01 15.14
N GLY A 123 -3.61 9.23 14.78
CA GLY A 123 -3.27 10.43 15.53
C GLY A 123 -1.84 10.94 15.28
N HIS A 124 -1.12 10.34 14.33
CA HIS A 124 0.23 10.75 13.94
C HIS A 124 0.55 10.27 12.53
N ASP A 125 1.66 10.74 11.97
CA ASP A 125 2.08 10.43 10.61
C ASP A 125 3.29 9.49 10.51
N THR A 126 3.69 8.87 11.64
CA THR A 126 4.89 8.04 11.71
C THR A 126 4.55 6.56 11.51
N PHE A 127 4.60 6.11 10.28
CA PHE A 127 4.49 4.70 9.89
C PHE A 127 5.22 4.50 8.57
N LYS A 128 5.63 3.27 8.31
CA LYS A 128 6.42 2.94 7.10
C LYS A 128 5.54 2.96 5.87
N ARG A 129 6.04 3.56 4.79
CA ARG A 129 5.29 3.76 3.54
C ARG A 129 6.10 3.35 2.34
N ILE A 130 5.42 2.70 1.42
CA ILE A 130 5.93 2.42 0.07
C ILE A 130 5.04 3.18 -0.90
N LYS A 131 5.56 4.26 -1.47
CA LYS A 131 4.85 5.06 -2.46
C LYS A 131 5.18 4.51 -3.84
N VAL A 132 4.14 4.14 -4.58
CA VAL A 132 4.27 3.57 -5.93
C VAL A 132 3.88 4.63 -6.95
N GLY A 133 4.84 5.06 -7.78
CA GLY A 133 4.60 6.09 -8.78
C GLY A 133 3.58 5.65 -9.83
N VAL A 134 2.58 6.50 -10.06
CA VAL A 134 1.54 6.26 -11.07
C VAL A 134 1.51 7.34 -12.14
N GLY A 135 2.38 8.34 -12.02
CA GLY A 135 2.48 9.42 -12.98
C GLY A 135 1.69 10.65 -12.58
N GLU A 136 2.14 11.78 -13.11
CA GLU A 136 1.57 13.08 -12.82
C GLU A 136 0.21 13.25 -13.52
N LYS A 137 -0.75 13.79 -12.81
CA LYS A 137 -2.05 14.15 -13.35
C LYS A 137 -1.88 15.21 -14.44
N PRO A 138 -2.48 15.02 -15.63
CA PRO A 138 -2.44 16.07 -16.65
C PRO A 138 -3.06 17.36 -16.14
N LYS A 139 -2.50 18.50 -16.57
CA LYS A 139 -2.99 19.82 -16.17
C LYS A 139 -4.46 19.99 -16.57
N GLY A 140 -5.29 20.45 -15.62
CA GLY A 140 -6.71 20.62 -15.83
C GLY A 140 -7.56 19.37 -15.67
N TYR A 141 -6.93 18.22 -15.47
CA TYR A 141 -7.63 16.97 -15.23
C TYR A 141 -8.05 16.87 -13.75
N ASP A 142 -9.24 16.33 -13.47
CA ASP A 142 -9.68 16.11 -12.10
C ASP A 142 -8.89 14.99 -11.44
N LEU A 143 -8.40 15.22 -10.21
CA LEU A 143 -7.57 14.23 -9.51
C LEU A 143 -8.31 12.91 -9.27
N ALA A 144 -9.58 12.98 -8.83
CA ALA A 144 -10.36 11.78 -8.56
C ALA A 144 -10.52 10.94 -9.85
N ASP A 145 -10.83 11.60 -10.96
CA ASP A 145 -10.96 10.91 -12.25
C ASP A 145 -9.64 10.31 -12.70
N TYR A 146 -8.53 11.01 -12.48
CA TYR A 146 -7.21 10.50 -12.87
C TYR A 146 -6.84 9.23 -12.12
N VAL A 147 -6.95 9.21 -10.78
CA VAL A 147 -6.55 8.04 -9.98
C VAL A 147 -7.51 6.87 -10.17
N LEU A 148 -8.75 7.11 -10.57
CA LEU A 148 -9.70 6.07 -10.93
C LEU A 148 -9.59 5.65 -12.40
N GLY A 149 -8.67 6.24 -13.15
CA GLY A 149 -8.36 5.86 -14.53
C GLY A 149 -7.37 4.70 -14.60
N HIS A 150 -7.23 4.18 -15.81
CA HIS A 150 -6.39 3.02 -16.09
C HIS A 150 -5.05 3.43 -16.68
N PHE A 151 -4.05 2.58 -16.50
CA PHE A 151 -2.75 2.72 -17.14
C PHE A 151 -2.87 2.42 -18.64
N SER A 152 -2.01 3.05 -19.46
CA SER A 152 -1.84 2.64 -20.84
C SER A 152 -1.19 1.25 -20.87
N LYS A 153 -1.18 0.62 -22.04
CA LYS A 153 -0.56 -0.69 -22.22
C LYS A 153 0.94 -0.64 -21.88
N GLU A 154 1.61 0.41 -22.31
CA GLU A 154 3.05 0.63 -22.04
C GLU A 154 3.30 0.85 -20.54
N GLU A 155 2.44 1.63 -19.89
CA GLU A 155 2.54 1.85 -18.45
C GLU A 155 2.29 0.56 -17.65
N GLU A 156 1.36 -0.30 -18.09
CA GLU A 156 1.11 -1.59 -17.43
C GLU A 156 2.38 -2.46 -17.40
N GLU A 157 3.16 -2.47 -18.47
CA GLU A 157 4.43 -3.21 -18.48
C GLU A 157 5.42 -2.65 -17.46
N VAL A 158 5.51 -1.33 -17.35
CA VAL A 158 6.35 -0.67 -16.35
C VAL A 158 5.85 -0.98 -14.93
N MET A 159 4.53 -0.96 -14.73
CA MET A 159 3.95 -1.19 -13.41
C MET A 159 4.16 -2.63 -12.90
N LYS A 160 4.28 -3.61 -13.76
CA LYS A 160 4.61 -4.99 -13.34
C LYS A 160 5.94 -5.01 -12.57
N ASP A 161 6.95 -4.32 -13.08
CA ASP A 161 8.22 -4.19 -12.39
C ASP A 161 8.06 -3.41 -11.07
N SER A 162 7.26 -2.35 -11.09
CA SER A 162 6.98 -1.58 -9.87
C SER A 162 6.36 -2.42 -8.76
N PHE A 163 5.40 -3.28 -9.09
CA PHE A 163 4.77 -4.17 -8.10
C PHE A 163 5.77 -5.17 -7.53
N GLU A 164 6.63 -5.74 -8.37
CA GLU A 164 7.68 -6.66 -7.92
C GLU A 164 8.66 -5.95 -6.98
N ARG A 165 9.11 -4.76 -7.34
CA ARG A 165 10.03 -3.98 -6.50
C ARG A 165 9.37 -3.50 -5.21
N ALA A 166 8.09 -3.12 -5.26
CA ALA A 166 7.33 -2.75 -4.06
C ALA A 166 7.17 -3.95 -3.11
N SER A 167 6.94 -5.16 -3.65
CA SER A 167 6.89 -6.37 -2.84
C SER A 167 8.25 -6.65 -2.17
N GLN A 168 9.34 -6.48 -2.90
CA GLN A 168 10.69 -6.62 -2.34
C GLN A 168 10.97 -5.58 -1.26
N ALA A 169 10.53 -4.34 -1.46
CA ALA A 169 10.70 -3.27 -0.48
C ALA A 169 9.94 -3.57 0.81
N ALA A 170 8.71 -4.12 0.71
CA ALA A 170 7.93 -4.50 1.88
C ALA A 170 8.67 -5.56 2.72
N VAL A 171 9.23 -6.57 2.07
CA VAL A 171 10.01 -7.60 2.75
C VAL A 171 11.26 -7.01 3.38
N ALA A 172 11.98 -6.15 2.64
CA ALA A 172 13.18 -5.48 3.14
C ALA A 172 12.89 -4.64 4.39
N LEU A 173 11.74 -3.96 4.44
CA LEU A 173 11.36 -3.15 5.61
C LEU A 173 11.14 -3.96 6.89
N MET A 174 10.97 -5.26 6.77
CA MET A 174 10.86 -6.16 7.94
C MET A 174 12.22 -6.61 8.46
N HIS A 175 13.31 -6.43 7.71
CA HIS A 175 14.62 -6.99 8.05
C HIS A 175 15.73 -5.94 8.13
N ASP A 176 15.62 -4.87 7.33
CA ASP A 176 16.67 -3.87 7.20
C ASP A 176 16.23 -2.54 7.80
N SER A 177 17.19 -1.65 8.05
CA SER A 177 16.89 -0.30 8.53
C SER A 177 16.18 0.52 7.46
N MET A 178 15.46 1.56 7.89
CA MET A 178 14.81 2.49 6.98
C MET A 178 15.82 3.07 5.97
N ASP A 179 17.00 3.48 6.44
CA ASP A 179 18.03 4.08 5.59
C ASP A 179 18.51 3.09 4.52
N GLN A 180 18.72 1.83 4.88
CA GLN A 180 19.14 0.81 3.90
C GLN A 180 18.09 0.59 2.83
N VAL A 181 16.82 0.51 3.22
CA VAL A 181 15.73 0.30 2.26
C VAL A 181 15.55 1.54 1.38
N MET A 182 15.62 2.73 1.95
CA MET A 182 15.56 3.98 1.18
C MET A 182 16.69 4.05 0.15
N ASN A 183 17.91 3.72 0.53
CA ASN A 183 19.05 3.73 -0.38
C ASN A 183 18.88 2.74 -1.53
N LYS A 184 18.24 1.61 -1.28
CA LYS A 184 18.08 0.57 -2.30
C LYS A 184 16.93 0.86 -3.28
N PHE A 185 15.83 1.43 -2.81
CA PHE A 185 14.60 1.52 -3.60
C PHE A 185 14.22 2.94 -4.04
N ASN A 186 14.72 3.98 -3.39
CA ASN A 186 14.39 5.38 -3.74
C ASN A 186 15.11 5.86 -5.01
#